data_2ddf40e74d194181b31b8725b1fd090c
#
_entry.id   2ddf40e74d194181b31b8725b1fd090c
#
_cell.length_a   1.000
_cell.length_b   1.000
_cell.length_c   1.000
_cell.angle_alpha   90.00
_cell.angle_beta   90.00
_cell.angle_gamma   90.00
#
_symmetry.space_group_name_H-M   'P 1'
#
loop_
_entity.id
_entity.type
_entity.pdbx_description
1 polymer ?
#
loop_
_entity_poly.entity_id
_entity_poly.type
_entity_poly.pdbx_seq_one_letter_code
_entity_poly.pdbx_strand_id
1 'polypeptide(L)'
;MEIVAPEEWYTALDVLEEEKGIAILLGATDTGKSTFAKFLIFDLCKRGLKVALIDADIGQSFLGPPSTIGFAVFKSDPDWEVVLSPPEIFFVGSTTPEGCFPIHLKGVKRMVDKAPSYGAEVTILDTTGFILGEKGEELKRKKIDLLSPRFILALQKSGEIEPLLERYQENPHYKIIRLPLSDQVRPKSMEERKTNRTNKFQDYFKHAVIQELAIENVQIEGEVLDPNGDILPLDWALKISGLLIGLKDSNDETLALGVIRNYSEEIKTVRVLTPLREMERVKSIQLSSQKVILLYEDESNE
;
A
#
# COMPACT_ATOMS: atom_id res chain seq x y z
N MET A 1 10.66 2.70 -19.59
CA MET A 1 9.59 1.87 -20.21
C MET A 1 8.65 2.82 -20.92
N GLU A 2 8.49 2.67 -22.23
CA GLU A 2 7.55 3.51 -23.00
C GLU A 2 6.14 2.96 -22.79
N ILE A 3 5.25 3.80 -22.22
CA ILE A 3 3.84 3.43 -21.99
C ILE A 3 3.07 3.82 -23.25
N VAL A 4 2.47 2.83 -23.93
CA VAL A 4 1.55 3.10 -25.04
C VAL A 4 0.19 3.41 -24.42
N ALA A 5 -0.13 4.72 -24.36
CA ALA A 5 -1.34 5.23 -23.75
C ALA A 5 -2.45 5.38 -24.79
N PRO A 6 -3.67 4.88 -24.54
CA PRO A 6 -4.85 5.22 -25.32
C PRO A 6 -5.12 6.73 -25.33
N GLU A 7 -5.78 7.24 -26.36
CA GLU A 7 -6.06 8.67 -26.51
C GLU A 7 -6.92 9.21 -25.34
N GLU A 8 -7.84 8.41 -24.84
CA GLU A 8 -8.72 8.76 -23.71
C GLU A 8 -7.95 8.98 -22.39
N TRP A 9 -6.73 8.42 -22.27
CA TRP A 9 -5.89 8.66 -21.10
C TRP A 9 -5.38 10.10 -21.05
N TYR A 10 -5.13 10.72 -22.22
CA TYR A 10 -4.75 12.14 -22.32
C TYR A 10 -5.92 13.06 -21.97
N THR A 11 -7.15 12.67 -22.29
CA THR A 11 -8.35 13.43 -21.85
C THR A 11 -8.45 13.45 -20.31
N ALA A 12 -8.22 12.33 -19.64
CA ALA A 12 -8.19 12.28 -18.18
C ALA A 12 -7.05 13.13 -17.59
N LEU A 13 -5.90 13.13 -18.25
CA LEU A 13 -4.73 13.94 -17.88
C LEU A 13 -5.05 15.44 -17.93
N ASP A 14 -5.66 15.91 -19.03
CA ASP A 14 -6.00 17.33 -19.23
C ASP A 14 -7.00 17.83 -18.18
N VAL A 15 -7.99 16.99 -17.85
CA VAL A 15 -8.98 17.29 -16.81
C VAL A 15 -8.34 17.37 -15.41
N LEU A 16 -7.39 16.48 -15.12
CA LEU A 16 -6.67 16.48 -13.84
C LEU A 16 -5.73 17.68 -13.70
N GLU A 17 -5.13 18.13 -14.81
CA GLU A 17 -4.30 19.32 -14.83
C GLU A 17 -5.12 20.59 -14.53
N GLU A 18 -6.29 20.70 -15.16
CA GLU A 18 -7.15 21.88 -15.03
C GLU A 18 -7.81 21.99 -13.65
N GLU A 19 -8.47 20.92 -13.20
CA GLU A 19 -9.32 20.97 -12.00
C GLU A 19 -8.59 20.56 -10.72
N LYS A 20 -7.49 19.81 -10.81
CA LYS A 20 -6.71 19.32 -9.65
C LYS A 20 -7.55 18.53 -8.65
N GLY A 21 -6.94 18.01 -7.59
CA GLY A 21 -7.66 17.30 -6.51
C GLY A 21 -7.37 15.81 -6.43
N ILE A 22 -8.25 15.05 -5.76
CA ILE A 22 -8.08 13.62 -5.50
C ILE A 22 -8.71 12.81 -6.64
N ALA A 23 -7.92 11.90 -7.23
CA ALA A 23 -8.36 10.93 -8.22
C ALA A 23 -8.21 9.50 -7.68
N ILE A 24 -9.30 8.74 -7.65
CA ILE A 24 -9.30 7.32 -7.31
C ILE A 24 -9.31 6.47 -8.57
N LEU A 25 -8.38 5.51 -8.68
CA LEU A 25 -8.33 4.55 -9.77
C LEU A 25 -9.13 3.29 -9.41
N LEU A 26 -10.16 3.00 -10.19
CA LEU A 26 -10.99 1.81 -10.04
C LEU A 26 -10.79 0.85 -11.22
N GLY A 27 -10.87 -0.42 -10.97
CA GLY A 27 -10.76 -1.47 -11.98
C GLY A 27 -10.42 -2.81 -11.36
N ALA A 28 -10.76 -3.88 -12.05
CA ALA A 28 -10.43 -5.23 -11.65
C ALA A 28 -8.91 -5.48 -11.63
N THR A 29 -8.53 -6.64 -11.16
CA THR A 29 -7.14 -7.09 -11.23
C THR A 29 -6.68 -7.11 -12.70
N ASP A 30 -5.43 -6.69 -12.94
CA ASP A 30 -4.84 -6.64 -14.29
C ASP A 30 -5.62 -5.78 -15.30
N THR A 31 -6.13 -4.62 -14.85
CA THR A 31 -6.69 -3.61 -15.74
C THR A 31 -5.70 -2.49 -16.05
N GLY A 32 -4.48 -2.55 -15.54
CA GLY A 32 -3.45 -1.56 -15.81
C GLY A 32 -3.50 -0.30 -14.95
N LYS A 33 -4.24 -0.29 -13.81
CA LYS A 33 -4.33 0.87 -12.88
C LYS A 33 -2.99 1.46 -12.52
N SER A 34 -2.05 0.62 -12.06
CA SER A 34 -0.71 1.10 -11.66
C SER A 34 0.11 1.62 -12.84
N THR A 35 -0.10 1.09 -14.06
CA THR A 35 0.50 1.64 -15.28
C THR A 35 -0.09 2.99 -15.62
N PHE A 36 -1.41 3.13 -15.50
CA PHE A 36 -2.09 4.39 -15.68
C PHE A 36 -1.71 5.43 -14.62
N ALA A 37 -1.58 5.02 -13.34
CA ALA A 37 -1.06 5.90 -12.29
C ALA A 37 0.33 6.47 -12.65
N LYS A 38 1.24 5.62 -13.13
CA LYS A 38 2.57 6.02 -13.58
C LYS A 38 2.52 7.00 -14.76
N PHE A 39 1.68 6.71 -15.75
CA PHE A 39 1.44 7.62 -16.88
C PHE A 39 0.98 9.00 -16.40
N LEU A 40 -0.05 9.06 -15.55
CA LEU A 40 -0.56 10.32 -15.01
C LEU A 40 0.51 11.10 -14.26
N ILE A 41 1.25 10.44 -13.34
CA ILE A 41 2.28 11.11 -12.56
C ILE A 41 3.36 11.69 -13.47
N PHE A 42 3.86 10.90 -14.42
CA PHE A 42 4.91 11.31 -15.31
C PHE A 42 4.52 12.54 -16.13
N ASP A 43 3.35 12.52 -16.76
CA ASP A 43 2.92 13.61 -17.62
C ASP A 43 2.44 14.85 -16.83
N LEU A 44 1.75 14.68 -15.68
CA LEU A 44 1.40 15.80 -14.81
C LEU A 44 2.65 16.51 -14.24
N CYS A 45 3.66 15.74 -13.84
CA CYS A 45 4.93 16.31 -13.38
C CYS A 45 5.67 17.06 -14.51
N LYS A 46 5.66 16.55 -15.74
CA LYS A 46 6.21 17.26 -16.91
C LYS A 46 5.49 18.58 -17.19
N ARG A 47 4.20 18.66 -16.87
CA ARG A 47 3.39 19.89 -16.96
C ARG A 47 3.60 20.82 -15.75
N GLY A 48 4.51 20.47 -14.83
CA GLY A 48 4.93 21.30 -13.71
C GLY A 48 4.13 21.12 -12.43
N LEU A 49 3.18 20.17 -12.38
CA LEU A 49 2.40 19.90 -11.17
C LEU A 49 3.17 19.04 -10.17
N LYS A 50 2.83 19.20 -8.90
CA LYS A 50 3.26 18.34 -7.82
C LYS A 50 2.19 17.29 -7.56
N VAL A 51 2.56 16.02 -7.71
CA VAL A 51 1.61 14.89 -7.68
C VAL A 51 1.93 13.97 -6.52
N ALA A 52 0.95 13.72 -5.65
CA ALA A 52 1.04 12.66 -4.64
C ALA A 52 0.49 11.35 -5.20
N LEU A 53 1.17 10.26 -4.89
CA LEU A 53 0.68 8.90 -5.12
C LEU A 53 0.46 8.21 -3.80
N ILE A 54 -0.72 7.64 -3.64
CA ILE A 54 -1.04 6.68 -2.61
C ILE A 54 -1.20 5.31 -3.28
N ASP A 55 -0.27 4.42 -3.01
CA ASP A 55 -0.33 3.04 -3.47
C ASP A 55 -1.03 2.19 -2.41
N ALA A 56 -2.31 1.93 -2.62
CA ALA A 56 -3.14 1.16 -1.72
C ALA A 56 -3.38 -0.29 -2.20
N ASP A 57 -2.56 -0.80 -3.14
CA ASP A 57 -2.54 -2.21 -3.48
C ASP A 57 -1.58 -2.97 -2.56
N ILE A 58 -2.08 -3.36 -1.38
CA ILE A 58 -1.31 -4.07 -0.36
C ILE A 58 -0.79 -5.44 -0.78
N GLY A 59 -1.27 -5.99 -1.88
CA GLY A 59 -0.87 -7.29 -2.42
C GLY A 59 0.21 -7.20 -3.49
N GLN A 60 0.18 -6.14 -4.30
CA GLN A 60 1.08 -5.93 -5.44
C GLN A 60 1.64 -4.51 -5.44
N SER A 61 1.84 -3.94 -4.24
CA SER A 61 2.39 -2.60 -4.06
C SER A 61 3.66 -2.38 -4.88
N PHE A 62 3.87 -1.17 -5.40
CA PHE A 62 5.12 -0.79 -6.04
C PHE A 62 5.89 0.30 -5.30
N LEU A 63 5.25 1.07 -4.42
CA LEU A 63 5.92 2.10 -3.61
C LEU A 63 6.55 1.59 -2.33
N GLY A 64 6.09 0.45 -1.83
CA GLY A 64 6.58 -0.12 -0.58
C GLY A 64 6.59 -1.64 -0.60
N PRO A 65 6.93 -2.29 0.51
CA PRO A 65 6.81 -3.73 0.65
C PRO A 65 5.34 -4.14 0.65
N PRO A 66 5.01 -5.40 0.31
CA PRO A 66 3.66 -5.92 0.48
C PRO A 66 3.18 -5.76 1.92
N SER A 67 1.87 -5.76 2.12
CA SER A 67 1.21 -5.51 3.42
C SER A 67 1.27 -4.07 3.90
N THR A 68 1.66 -3.12 3.03
CA THR A 68 1.67 -1.69 3.33
C THR A 68 0.89 -0.88 2.30
N ILE A 69 0.45 0.30 2.72
CA ILE A 69 0.02 1.37 1.84
C ILE A 69 1.20 2.33 1.72
N GLY A 70 1.64 2.60 0.49
CA GLY A 70 2.76 3.49 0.21
C GLY A 70 2.28 4.91 -0.09
N PHE A 71 3.09 5.91 0.26
CA PHE A 71 2.89 7.32 -0.07
C PHE A 71 4.18 7.92 -0.62
N ALA A 72 4.10 8.63 -1.72
CA ALA A 72 5.19 9.40 -2.26
C ALA A 72 4.69 10.65 -3.00
N VAL A 73 5.51 11.69 -3.06
CA VAL A 73 5.22 12.90 -3.82
C VAL A 73 6.27 13.10 -4.90
N PHE A 74 5.81 13.41 -6.10
CA PHE A 74 6.61 13.61 -7.31
C PHE A 74 6.52 15.06 -7.77
N LYS A 75 7.61 15.57 -8.29
CA LYS A 75 7.70 16.91 -8.86
C LYS A 75 8.70 16.89 -10.01
N SER A 76 8.39 17.58 -11.10
CA SER A 76 9.18 17.77 -12.31
C SER A 76 10.23 16.70 -12.60
N ASP A 77 10.08 16.00 -13.72
CA ASP A 77 10.95 14.90 -14.17
C ASP A 77 11.04 13.75 -13.17
N PRO A 78 9.93 13.02 -12.98
CA PRO A 78 9.85 11.95 -11.98
C PRO A 78 10.76 10.80 -12.40
N ASP A 79 11.88 10.68 -11.71
CA ASP A 79 12.69 9.47 -11.74
C ASP A 79 12.09 8.47 -10.74
N TRP A 80 11.65 7.32 -11.23
CA TRP A 80 11.08 6.27 -10.39
C TRP A 80 12.09 5.66 -9.44
N GLU A 81 13.39 5.89 -9.68
CA GLU A 81 14.46 5.47 -8.79
C GLU A 81 14.74 6.53 -7.71
N VAL A 82 14.38 7.79 -7.97
CA VAL A 82 14.52 8.90 -7.02
C VAL A 82 13.13 9.33 -6.52
N VAL A 83 12.41 8.41 -5.94
CA VAL A 83 11.26 8.75 -5.10
C VAL A 83 11.79 9.52 -3.91
N LEU A 84 11.21 10.70 -3.59
CA LEU A 84 11.53 11.47 -2.39
C LEU A 84 11.63 10.51 -1.21
N SER A 85 12.85 10.26 -0.82
CA SER A 85 13.37 9.19 0.01
C SER A 85 12.77 9.10 1.40
N PRO A 86 12.71 7.89 1.94
CA PRO A 86 12.09 6.69 1.38
C PRO A 86 10.59 6.88 1.36
N PRO A 87 9.82 6.18 0.51
CA PRO A 87 8.37 6.33 0.52
C PRO A 87 7.85 6.07 1.93
N GLU A 88 6.99 6.95 2.42
CA GLU A 88 6.30 6.70 3.68
C GLU A 88 5.38 5.52 3.51
N ILE A 89 5.29 4.69 4.53
CA ILE A 89 4.46 3.49 4.51
C ILE A 89 3.49 3.48 5.69
N PHE A 90 2.33 2.88 5.50
CA PHE A 90 1.41 2.53 6.56
C PHE A 90 1.23 1.02 6.58
N PHE A 91 1.56 0.38 7.69
CA PHE A 91 1.45 -1.08 7.82
C PHE A 91 0.00 -1.52 8.01
N VAL A 92 -0.47 -2.38 7.11
CA VAL A 92 -1.81 -2.98 7.17
C VAL A 92 -1.75 -4.38 7.78
N GLY A 93 -0.65 -5.10 7.58
CA GLY A 93 -0.44 -6.45 8.10
C GLY A 93 -1.11 -7.56 7.30
N SER A 94 -1.59 -7.27 6.09
CA SER A 94 -2.20 -8.25 5.19
C SER A 94 -1.85 -7.94 3.74
N THR A 95 -1.76 -8.98 2.90
CA THR A 95 -1.61 -8.83 1.44
C THR A 95 -2.94 -8.88 0.69
N THR A 96 -4.04 -9.09 1.41
CA THR A 96 -5.41 -9.03 0.88
C THR A 96 -6.25 -8.09 1.73
N PRO A 97 -7.13 -7.26 1.14
CA PRO A 97 -8.01 -6.38 1.90
C PRO A 97 -9.05 -7.12 2.74
N GLU A 98 -9.41 -8.33 2.35
CA GLU A 98 -10.41 -9.12 3.04
C GLU A 98 -10.01 -9.36 4.51
N GLY A 99 -10.93 -9.05 5.43
CA GLY A 99 -10.68 -9.14 6.87
C GLY A 99 -9.95 -7.95 7.49
N CYS A 100 -9.44 -6.99 6.70
CA CYS A 100 -8.69 -5.85 7.23
C CYS A 100 -9.22 -4.47 6.75
N PHE A 101 -10.49 -4.36 6.34
CA PHE A 101 -11.06 -3.10 5.85
C PHE A 101 -10.84 -1.90 6.78
N PRO A 102 -11.09 -1.99 8.10
CA PRO A 102 -10.93 -0.82 8.97
C PRO A 102 -9.52 -0.25 8.95
N ILE A 103 -8.49 -1.10 9.11
CA ILE A 103 -7.10 -0.65 9.10
C ILE A 103 -6.65 -0.19 7.72
N HIS A 104 -7.12 -0.86 6.66
CA HIS A 104 -6.84 -0.46 5.28
C HIS A 104 -7.42 0.93 4.97
N LEU A 105 -8.68 1.20 5.37
CA LEU A 105 -9.32 2.52 5.20
C LEU A 105 -8.64 3.61 6.04
N LYS A 106 -8.25 3.29 7.29
CA LYS A 106 -7.47 4.18 8.16
C LYS A 106 -6.17 4.58 7.48
N GLY A 107 -5.43 3.61 6.93
CA GLY A 107 -4.16 3.87 6.25
C GLY A 107 -4.32 4.70 4.99
N VAL A 108 -5.30 4.38 4.13
CA VAL A 108 -5.59 5.17 2.93
C VAL A 108 -5.93 6.62 3.29
N LYS A 109 -6.85 6.84 4.26
CA LYS A 109 -7.23 8.19 4.70
C LYS A 109 -6.02 8.97 5.21
N ARG A 110 -5.21 8.33 6.06
CA ARG A 110 -4.01 8.95 6.63
C ARG A 110 -3.02 9.39 5.55
N MET A 111 -2.76 8.55 4.55
CA MET A 111 -1.83 8.87 3.47
C MET A 111 -2.39 9.96 2.54
N VAL A 112 -3.69 9.95 2.25
CA VAL A 112 -4.33 11.02 1.47
C VAL A 112 -4.26 12.34 2.21
N ASP A 113 -4.51 12.37 3.52
CA ASP A 113 -4.49 13.60 4.33
C ASP A 113 -3.10 14.23 4.44
N LYS A 114 -2.02 13.47 4.22
CA LYS A 114 -0.66 14.00 4.17
C LYS A 114 -0.35 14.80 2.89
N ALA A 115 -0.97 14.46 1.76
CA ALA A 115 -0.63 15.02 0.46
C ALA A 115 -0.62 16.56 0.41
N PRO A 116 -1.59 17.31 1.00
CA PRO A 116 -1.56 18.77 1.02
C PRO A 116 -0.35 19.36 1.76
N SER A 117 0.12 18.71 2.85
CA SER A 117 1.28 19.21 3.61
C SER A 117 2.58 19.16 2.81
N TYR A 118 2.66 18.31 1.80
CA TYR A 118 3.75 18.25 0.84
C TYR A 118 3.55 19.17 -0.37
N GLY A 119 2.42 19.90 -0.41
CA GLY A 119 2.04 20.81 -1.49
C GLY A 119 1.63 20.08 -2.77
N ALA A 120 1.13 18.86 -2.67
CA ALA A 120 0.59 18.14 -3.82
C ALA A 120 -0.69 18.82 -4.34
N GLU A 121 -0.75 19.05 -5.65
CA GLU A 121 -1.89 19.64 -6.32
C GLU A 121 -2.87 18.59 -6.84
N VAL A 122 -2.34 17.42 -7.24
CA VAL A 122 -3.10 16.24 -7.63
C VAL A 122 -2.69 15.08 -6.74
N THR A 123 -3.68 14.33 -6.27
CA THR A 123 -3.47 13.12 -5.46
C THR A 123 -4.05 11.93 -6.19
N ILE A 124 -3.23 10.97 -6.56
CA ILE A 124 -3.63 9.74 -7.25
C ILE A 124 -3.67 8.61 -6.23
N LEU A 125 -4.84 7.97 -6.08
CA LEU A 125 -5.01 6.78 -5.27
C LEU A 125 -5.09 5.55 -6.17
N ASP A 126 -4.00 4.79 -6.26
CA ASP A 126 -4.00 3.46 -6.88
C ASP A 126 -4.60 2.43 -5.92
N THR A 127 -5.58 1.67 -6.39
CA THR A 127 -6.33 0.76 -5.53
C THR A 127 -6.15 -0.69 -5.92
N THR A 128 -6.35 -1.61 -4.96
CA THR A 128 -6.36 -3.05 -5.22
C THR A 128 -7.33 -3.41 -6.34
N GLY A 129 -7.04 -4.49 -7.07
CA GLY A 129 -7.98 -5.08 -8.02
C GLY A 129 -9.14 -5.85 -7.38
N PHE A 130 -9.27 -5.83 -6.06
CA PHE A 130 -10.36 -6.42 -5.31
C PHE A 130 -11.63 -5.57 -5.48
N ILE A 131 -12.44 -5.91 -6.47
CA ILE A 131 -13.63 -5.12 -6.88
C ILE A 131 -14.85 -6.01 -7.14
N LEU A 132 -14.63 -7.29 -7.42
CA LEU A 132 -15.71 -8.21 -7.71
C LEU A 132 -16.36 -8.76 -6.44
N GLY A 133 -17.67 -8.98 -6.51
CA GLY A 133 -18.47 -9.43 -5.39
C GLY A 133 -18.78 -8.33 -4.37
N GLU A 134 -19.69 -8.62 -3.46
CA GLU A 134 -20.23 -7.68 -2.48
C GLU A 134 -19.14 -6.99 -1.64
N LYS A 135 -18.18 -7.76 -1.13
CA LYS A 135 -17.07 -7.22 -0.31
C LYS A 135 -16.13 -6.29 -1.10
N GLY A 136 -15.89 -6.62 -2.39
CA GLY A 136 -15.07 -5.78 -3.27
C GLY A 136 -15.72 -4.43 -3.53
N GLU A 137 -17.01 -4.44 -3.87
CA GLU A 137 -17.81 -3.23 -4.07
C GLU A 137 -17.90 -2.42 -2.77
N GLU A 138 -18.17 -3.06 -1.63
CA GLU A 138 -18.21 -2.41 -0.31
C GLU A 138 -16.91 -1.65 0.00
N LEU A 139 -15.76 -2.27 -0.21
CA LEU A 139 -14.47 -1.62 0.04
C LEU A 139 -14.29 -0.38 -0.84
N LYS A 140 -14.63 -0.46 -2.13
CA LYS A 140 -14.51 0.70 -3.04
C LYS A 140 -15.47 1.81 -2.67
N ARG A 141 -16.72 1.46 -2.37
CA ARG A 141 -17.73 2.41 -1.90
C ARG A 141 -17.26 3.13 -0.64
N LYS A 142 -16.80 2.37 0.39
CA LYS A 142 -16.28 2.96 1.63
C LYS A 142 -15.09 3.90 1.38
N LYS A 143 -14.21 3.60 0.42
CA LYS A 143 -13.11 4.49 0.04
C LYS A 143 -13.61 5.79 -0.60
N ILE A 144 -14.55 5.69 -1.55
CA ILE A 144 -15.13 6.86 -2.23
C ILE A 144 -15.84 7.75 -1.19
N ASP A 145 -16.69 7.15 -0.34
CA ASP A 145 -17.46 7.88 0.68
C ASP A 145 -16.51 8.56 1.72
N LEU A 146 -15.43 7.87 2.13
CA LEU A 146 -14.47 8.37 3.10
C LEU A 146 -13.61 9.52 2.58
N LEU A 147 -13.21 9.47 1.32
CA LEU A 147 -12.25 10.38 0.73
C LEU A 147 -12.90 11.50 -0.08
N SER A 148 -14.15 11.31 -0.51
CA SER A 148 -14.87 12.21 -1.41
C SER A 148 -13.99 12.69 -2.57
N PRO A 149 -13.39 11.78 -3.39
CA PRO A 149 -12.49 12.16 -4.45
C PRO A 149 -13.21 13.00 -5.50
N ARG A 150 -12.55 13.99 -6.09
CA ARG A 150 -13.12 14.77 -7.19
C ARG A 150 -13.29 13.89 -8.44
N PHE A 151 -12.34 12.97 -8.70
CA PHE A 151 -12.30 12.14 -9.90
C PHE A 151 -12.40 10.66 -9.55
N ILE A 152 -13.28 9.97 -10.25
CA ILE A 152 -13.39 8.50 -10.26
C ILE A 152 -12.96 8.04 -11.66
N LEU A 153 -11.75 7.48 -11.75
CA LEU A 153 -11.14 7.03 -13.00
C LEU A 153 -11.32 5.51 -13.11
N ALA A 154 -12.19 5.09 -14.00
CA ALA A 154 -12.68 3.72 -14.10
C ALA A 154 -12.06 2.99 -15.30
N LEU A 155 -11.12 2.06 -15.02
CA LEU A 155 -10.52 1.18 -16.03
C LEU A 155 -11.27 -0.14 -16.04
N GLN A 156 -12.07 -0.39 -17.06
CA GLN A 156 -12.91 -1.57 -17.16
C GLN A 156 -12.94 -2.15 -18.58
N LYS A 157 -13.17 -3.48 -18.66
CA LYS A 157 -13.25 -4.21 -19.93
C LYS A 157 -14.68 -4.24 -20.51
N SER A 158 -15.64 -4.52 -19.66
CA SER A 158 -17.01 -4.86 -20.08
C SER A 158 -18.09 -4.27 -19.17
N GLY A 159 -17.77 -3.19 -18.43
CA GLY A 159 -18.74 -2.55 -17.54
C GLY A 159 -18.86 -3.23 -16.16
N GLU A 160 -17.86 -4.00 -15.75
CA GLU A 160 -17.87 -4.76 -14.50
C GLU A 160 -17.94 -3.90 -13.24
N ILE A 161 -17.71 -2.59 -13.35
CA ILE A 161 -17.80 -1.66 -12.22
C ILE A 161 -18.94 -0.63 -12.36
N GLU A 162 -19.76 -0.73 -13.41
CA GLU A 162 -20.88 0.20 -13.61
C GLU A 162 -21.85 0.23 -12.43
N PRO A 163 -22.25 -0.90 -11.78
CA PRO A 163 -23.14 -0.84 -10.62
C PRO A 163 -22.62 0.03 -9.48
N LEU A 164 -21.30 0.10 -9.31
CA LEU A 164 -20.69 1.01 -8.35
C LEU A 164 -20.71 2.45 -8.83
N LEU A 165 -20.42 2.70 -10.12
CA LEU A 165 -20.36 4.06 -10.68
C LEU A 165 -21.74 4.74 -10.73
N GLU A 166 -22.81 4.00 -11.02
CA GLU A 166 -24.19 4.49 -11.05
C GLU A 166 -24.62 5.17 -9.76
N ARG A 167 -24.05 4.75 -8.62
CA ARG A 167 -24.33 5.37 -7.31
C ARG A 167 -23.84 6.81 -7.19
N TYR A 168 -22.85 7.18 -7.99
CA TYR A 168 -22.17 8.47 -7.89
C TYR A 168 -22.42 9.40 -9.10
N GLN A 169 -22.97 8.88 -10.19
CA GLN A 169 -23.10 9.62 -11.46
C GLN A 169 -24.03 10.84 -11.39
N GLU A 170 -25.06 10.81 -10.52
CA GLU A 170 -25.99 11.92 -10.35
C GLU A 170 -25.46 13.02 -9.43
N ASN A 171 -24.35 12.77 -8.72
CA ASN A 171 -23.77 13.74 -7.81
C ASN A 171 -22.70 14.60 -8.53
N PRO A 172 -22.92 15.91 -8.71
CA PRO A 172 -22.04 16.80 -9.47
C PRO A 172 -20.65 16.99 -8.81
N HIS A 173 -20.49 16.55 -7.57
CA HIS A 173 -19.18 16.53 -6.93
C HIS A 173 -18.22 15.58 -7.64
N TYR A 174 -18.70 14.41 -8.10
CA TYR A 174 -17.87 13.40 -8.70
C TYR A 174 -17.79 13.55 -10.22
N LYS A 175 -16.57 13.58 -10.75
CA LYS A 175 -16.33 13.49 -12.19
C LYS A 175 -15.88 12.06 -12.52
N ILE A 176 -16.77 11.29 -13.12
CA ILE A 176 -16.52 9.90 -13.50
C ILE A 176 -15.99 9.85 -14.92
N ILE A 177 -14.78 9.30 -15.09
CA ILE A 177 -14.16 9.13 -16.40
C ILE A 177 -13.93 7.63 -16.63
N ARG A 178 -14.61 7.10 -17.65
CA ARG A 178 -14.47 5.71 -18.10
C ARG A 178 -13.33 5.61 -19.11
N LEU A 179 -12.40 4.71 -18.84
CA LEU A 179 -11.15 4.63 -19.58
C LEU A 179 -10.96 3.23 -20.16
N PRO A 180 -10.50 3.12 -21.41
CA PRO A 180 -10.11 1.84 -21.98
C PRO A 180 -8.83 1.34 -21.32
N LEU A 181 -8.60 0.04 -21.41
CA LEU A 181 -7.34 -0.57 -21.02
C LEU A 181 -6.30 -0.34 -22.11
N SER A 182 -5.03 -0.23 -21.72
CA SER A 182 -3.93 -0.28 -22.70
C SER A 182 -3.80 -1.71 -23.27
N ASP A 183 -3.48 -1.83 -24.54
CA ASP A 183 -3.23 -3.10 -25.24
C ASP A 183 -2.02 -3.86 -24.65
N GLN A 184 -1.18 -3.18 -23.88
CA GLN A 184 -0.03 -3.78 -23.19
C GLN A 184 -0.39 -4.51 -21.90
N VAL A 185 -1.64 -4.41 -21.44
CA VAL A 185 -2.09 -5.07 -20.23
C VAL A 185 -2.15 -6.58 -20.40
N ARG A 186 -1.41 -7.29 -19.56
CA ARG A 186 -1.46 -8.76 -19.51
C ARG A 186 -1.84 -9.26 -18.11
N PRO A 187 -2.62 -10.34 -18.01
CA PRO A 187 -2.86 -11.00 -16.75
C PRO A 187 -1.57 -11.56 -16.14
N LYS A 188 -1.41 -11.43 -14.83
CA LYS A 188 -0.34 -12.08 -14.07
C LYS A 188 -0.85 -13.37 -13.45
N SER A 189 -0.07 -14.43 -13.50
CA SER A 189 -0.39 -15.67 -12.81
C SER A 189 -0.32 -15.51 -11.28
N MET A 190 -0.91 -16.45 -10.56
CA MET A 190 -0.80 -16.47 -9.08
C MET A 190 0.65 -16.65 -8.62
N GLU A 191 1.43 -17.43 -9.35
CA GLU A 191 2.84 -17.66 -9.07
C GLU A 191 3.69 -16.40 -9.32
N GLU A 192 3.47 -15.69 -10.44
CA GLU A 192 4.12 -14.39 -10.69
C GLU A 192 3.82 -13.39 -9.56
N ARG A 193 2.58 -13.34 -9.07
CA ARG A 193 2.20 -12.46 -7.95
C ARG A 193 2.89 -12.86 -6.65
N LYS A 194 3.01 -14.16 -6.37
CA LYS A 194 3.71 -14.69 -5.20
C LYS A 194 5.20 -14.35 -5.27
N THR A 195 5.83 -14.61 -6.41
CA THR A 195 7.24 -14.31 -6.66
C THR A 195 7.51 -12.82 -6.51
N ASN A 196 6.68 -11.97 -7.10
CA ASN A 196 6.81 -10.51 -6.96
C ASN A 196 6.75 -10.06 -5.49
N ARG A 197 5.83 -10.62 -4.69
CA ARG A 197 5.77 -10.32 -3.26
C ARG A 197 7.03 -10.75 -2.52
N THR A 198 7.50 -11.97 -2.79
CA THR A 198 8.72 -12.50 -2.19
C THR A 198 9.93 -11.61 -2.51
N ASN A 199 10.12 -11.27 -3.77
CA ASN A 199 11.23 -10.40 -4.20
C ASN A 199 11.16 -9.02 -3.53
N LYS A 200 9.96 -8.42 -3.43
CA LYS A 200 9.79 -7.12 -2.75
C LYS A 200 10.11 -7.18 -1.25
N PHE A 201 9.78 -8.26 -0.56
CA PHE A 201 10.21 -8.44 0.82
C PHE A 201 11.73 -8.62 0.90
N GLN A 202 12.32 -9.41 0.02
CA GLN A 202 13.79 -9.56 -0.03
C GLN A 202 14.48 -8.22 -0.27
N ASP A 203 14.02 -7.42 -1.24
CA ASP A 203 14.57 -6.10 -1.53
C ASP A 203 14.45 -5.15 -0.33
N TYR A 204 13.27 -5.15 0.32
CA TYR A 204 13.03 -4.30 1.49
C TYR A 204 13.95 -4.65 2.68
N PHE A 205 14.14 -5.93 2.93
CA PHE A 205 14.98 -6.40 4.04
C PHE A 205 16.46 -6.60 3.67
N LYS A 206 16.87 -6.29 2.44
CA LYS A 206 18.25 -6.54 1.94
C LYS A 206 19.36 -5.99 2.83
N HIS A 207 19.11 -4.84 3.47
CA HIS A 207 20.07 -4.18 4.36
C HIS A 207 19.57 -4.18 5.82
N ALA A 208 18.64 -5.06 6.15
CA ALA A 208 18.15 -5.20 7.51
C ALA A 208 19.21 -5.82 8.43
N VAL A 209 19.14 -5.47 9.71
CA VAL A 209 19.95 -6.05 10.77
C VAL A 209 19.04 -6.53 11.89
N ILE A 210 19.55 -7.43 12.71
CA ILE A 210 18.87 -7.86 13.92
C ILE A 210 19.02 -6.78 14.98
N GLN A 211 17.88 -6.30 15.48
CA GLN A 211 17.76 -5.35 16.57
C GLN A 211 17.04 -6.00 17.75
N GLU A 212 17.36 -5.56 18.95
CA GLU A 212 16.70 -6.00 20.18
C GLU A 212 15.72 -4.92 20.67
N LEU A 213 14.52 -5.33 21.06
CA LEU A 213 13.49 -4.47 21.58
C LEU A 213 12.87 -5.05 22.83
N ALA A 214 13.01 -4.37 23.97
CA ALA A 214 12.35 -4.71 25.21
C ALA A 214 10.85 -4.42 25.10
N ILE A 215 10.01 -5.45 25.21
CA ILE A 215 8.55 -5.31 25.00
C ILE A 215 7.86 -4.55 26.13
N GLU A 216 8.48 -4.43 27.29
CA GLU A 216 7.96 -3.65 28.43
C GLU A 216 7.88 -2.14 28.13
N ASN A 217 8.67 -1.67 27.15
CA ASN A 217 8.78 -0.26 26.78
C ASN A 217 7.92 0.12 25.56
N VAL A 218 7.16 -0.84 25.00
CA VAL A 218 6.37 -0.61 23.79
C VAL A 218 4.96 -1.15 23.95
N GLN A 219 4.01 -0.49 23.30
CA GLN A 219 2.66 -1.02 23.19
C GLN A 219 2.63 -2.10 22.10
N ILE A 220 1.80 -3.12 22.29
CA ILE A 220 1.61 -4.18 21.31
C ILE A 220 0.16 -4.14 20.85
N GLU A 221 -0.01 -4.01 19.54
CA GLU A 221 -1.29 -3.88 18.87
C GLU A 221 -1.51 -5.05 17.89
N GLY A 222 -2.77 -5.34 17.60
CA GLY A 222 -3.16 -6.41 16.70
C GLY A 222 -3.12 -7.78 17.34
N GLU A 223 -3.60 -8.75 16.60
CA GLU A 223 -3.78 -10.14 17.03
C GLU A 223 -3.17 -11.09 16.00
N VAL A 224 -2.67 -12.20 16.48
CA VAL A 224 -2.22 -13.30 15.63
C VAL A 224 -3.20 -14.45 15.80
N LEU A 225 -3.75 -14.93 14.69
CA LEU A 225 -4.68 -16.06 14.70
C LEU A 225 -3.93 -17.36 14.43
N ASP A 226 -4.34 -18.39 15.11
CA ASP A 226 -3.92 -19.75 14.81
C ASP A 226 -4.60 -20.30 13.54
N PRO A 227 -4.26 -21.51 13.03
CA PRO A 227 -4.92 -22.09 11.86
C PRO A 227 -6.42 -22.37 12.05
N ASN A 228 -6.93 -22.41 13.27
CA ASN A 228 -8.36 -22.61 13.56
C ASN A 228 -9.12 -21.28 13.64
N GLY A 229 -8.40 -20.15 13.64
CA GLY A 229 -8.96 -18.81 13.77
C GLY A 229 -9.03 -18.28 15.20
N ASP A 230 -8.43 -18.98 16.16
CA ASP A 230 -8.37 -18.55 17.55
C ASP A 230 -7.20 -17.58 17.78
N ILE A 231 -7.41 -16.58 18.66
CA ILE A 231 -6.38 -15.60 19.01
C ILE A 231 -5.28 -16.27 19.83
N LEU A 232 -4.05 -16.19 19.35
CA LEU A 232 -2.89 -16.67 20.10
C LEU A 232 -2.54 -15.77 21.29
N PRO A 233 -2.18 -16.34 22.45
CA PRO A 233 -1.57 -15.58 23.53
C PRO A 233 -0.32 -14.82 23.04
N LEU A 234 -0.10 -13.61 23.57
CA LEU A 234 0.98 -12.73 23.13
C LEU A 234 2.36 -13.39 23.14
N ASP A 235 2.71 -14.06 24.24
CA ASP A 235 4.02 -14.74 24.36
C ASP A 235 4.19 -15.85 23.30
N TRP A 236 3.12 -16.46 22.84
CA TRP A 236 3.15 -17.45 21.77
C TRP A 236 3.29 -16.78 20.40
N ALA A 237 2.56 -15.69 20.19
CA ALA A 237 2.67 -14.90 18.96
C ALA A 237 4.10 -14.39 18.75
N LEU A 238 4.74 -13.86 19.81
CA LEU A 238 6.10 -13.36 19.76
C LEU A 238 7.17 -14.45 19.53
N LYS A 239 6.86 -15.71 19.80
CA LYS A 239 7.75 -16.87 19.52
C LYS A 239 7.69 -17.32 18.06
N ILE A 240 6.78 -16.80 17.26
CA ILE A 240 6.65 -17.18 15.85
C ILE A 240 7.78 -16.54 15.05
N SER A 241 8.83 -17.30 14.76
CA SER A 241 9.88 -16.86 13.86
C SER A 241 9.33 -16.61 12.44
N GLY A 242 9.76 -15.52 11.82
CA GLY A 242 9.27 -15.09 10.53
C GLY A 242 8.00 -14.24 10.56
N LEU A 243 7.41 -13.98 11.73
CA LEU A 243 6.22 -13.14 11.85
C LEU A 243 6.53 -11.70 11.43
N LEU A 244 5.76 -11.18 10.48
CA LEU A 244 5.88 -9.79 10.01
C LEU A 244 5.19 -8.86 11.00
N ILE A 245 5.86 -7.77 11.35
CA ILE A 245 5.37 -6.74 12.27
C ILE A 245 5.59 -5.34 11.72
N GLY A 246 4.76 -4.39 12.14
CA GLY A 246 4.99 -2.96 11.94
C GLY A 246 5.62 -2.34 13.20
N LEU A 247 6.69 -1.59 13.01
CA LEU A 247 7.35 -0.79 14.05
C LEU A 247 6.87 0.65 13.93
N LYS A 248 6.27 1.20 14.99
CA LYS A 248 5.61 2.51 14.95
C LYS A 248 6.16 3.46 16.02
N ASP A 249 6.06 4.75 15.73
CA ASP A 249 6.38 5.81 16.68
C ASP A 249 5.18 6.19 17.58
N SER A 250 5.36 7.24 18.38
CA SER A 250 4.32 7.78 19.29
C SER A 250 3.12 8.42 18.56
N ASN A 251 3.25 8.72 17.27
CA ASN A 251 2.19 9.29 16.44
C ASN A 251 1.46 8.21 15.63
N ASP A 252 1.71 6.94 15.92
CA ASP A 252 1.17 5.80 15.15
C ASP A 252 1.65 5.81 13.68
N GLU A 253 2.81 6.44 13.39
CA GLU A 253 3.45 6.38 12.08
C GLU A 253 4.30 5.10 11.97
N THR A 254 4.18 4.40 10.86
CA THR A 254 5.01 3.22 10.60
C THR A 254 6.43 3.66 10.25
N LEU A 255 7.37 3.41 11.16
CA LEU A 255 8.79 3.70 10.96
C LEU A 255 9.44 2.70 10.00
N ALA A 256 9.13 1.42 10.19
CA ALA A 256 9.62 0.32 9.36
C ALA A 256 8.81 -0.96 9.60
N LEU A 257 9.01 -1.94 8.72
CA LEU A 257 8.63 -3.32 9.01
C LEU A 257 9.74 -4.05 9.74
N GLY A 258 9.34 -5.06 10.50
CA GLY A 258 10.24 -6.01 11.14
C GLY A 258 9.80 -7.46 10.93
N VAL A 259 10.73 -8.37 11.03
CA VAL A 259 10.47 -9.81 11.04
C VAL A 259 11.00 -10.38 12.36
N ILE A 260 10.12 -10.97 13.16
CA ILE A 260 10.51 -11.60 14.43
C ILE A 260 11.45 -12.77 14.14
N ARG A 261 12.60 -12.79 14.81
CA ARG A 261 13.56 -13.89 14.77
C ARG A 261 13.49 -14.76 16.02
N ASN A 262 13.42 -14.12 17.18
CA ASN A 262 13.36 -14.80 18.45
C ASN A 262 12.71 -13.91 19.53
N TYR A 263 12.16 -14.51 20.55
CA TYR A 263 11.67 -13.85 21.76
C TYR A 263 12.19 -14.56 23.01
N SER A 264 12.79 -13.81 23.91
CA SER A 264 13.22 -14.27 25.22
C SER A 264 12.20 -13.85 26.27
N GLU A 265 11.50 -14.84 26.85
CA GLU A 265 10.57 -14.60 27.96
C GLU A 265 11.27 -14.14 29.24
N GLU A 266 12.51 -14.60 29.47
CA GLU A 266 13.28 -14.30 30.66
C GLU A 266 13.60 -12.80 30.77
N ILE A 267 14.05 -12.20 29.68
CA ILE A 267 14.44 -10.77 29.63
C ILE A 267 13.40 -9.90 28.92
N LYS A 268 12.24 -10.48 28.57
CA LYS A 268 11.14 -9.77 27.86
C LYS A 268 11.59 -8.99 26.62
N THR A 269 12.47 -9.60 25.82
CA THR A 269 13.08 -8.96 24.65
C THR A 269 12.79 -9.75 23.39
N VAL A 270 12.34 -9.06 22.35
CA VAL A 270 12.16 -9.60 21.00
C VAL A 270 13.34 -9.19 20.11
N ARG A 271 13.89 -10.15 19.35
CA ARG A 271 14.88 -9.90 18.31
C ARG A 271 14.19 -9.77 16.96
N VAL A 272 14.36 -8.64 16.32
CA VAL A 272 13.65 -8.27 15.10
C VAL A 272 14.64 -7.95 14.00
N LEU A 273 14.50 -8.61 12.85
CA LEU A 273 15.23 -8.22 11.64
C LEU A 273 14.49 -7.03 11.00
N THR A 274 15.15 -5.88 10.88
CA THR A 274 14.55 -4.65 10.37
C THR A 274 15.60 -3.73 9.73
N PRO A 275 15.25 -2.94 8.70
CA PRO A 275 16.10 -1.89 8.20
C PRO A 275 16.21 -0.69 9.16
N LEU A 276 15.34 -0.58 10.17
CA LEU A 276 15.35 0.51 11.15
C LEU A 276 16.61 0.42 12.02
N ARG A 277 17.26 1.59 12.23
CA ARG A 277 18.45 1.69 13.09
C ARG A 277 18.13 2.34 14.44
N GLU A 278 17.19 3.25 14.46
CA GLU A 278 16.82 4.07 15.61
C GLU A 278 15.66 3.42 16.40
N MET A 279 15.95 2.31 17.11
CA MET A 279 14.95 1.51 17.82
C MET A 279 14.31 2.26 19.00
N GLU A 280 14.97 3.28 19.55
CA GLU A 280 14.42 4.13 20.62
C GLU A 280 13.21 4.95 20.19
N ARG A 281 13.02 5.14 18.90
CA ARG A 281 11.83 5.78 18.32
C ARG A 281 10.60 4.88 18.33
N VAL A 282 10.79 3.56 18.43
CA VAL A 282 9.68 2.60 18.44
C VAL A 282 8.92 2.72 19.76
N LYS A 283 7.62 2.97 19.65
CA LYS A 283 6.69 3.08 20.80
C LYS A 283 5.59 2.04 20.74
N SER A 284 5.31 1.48 19.56
CA SER A 284 4.42 0.34 19.45
C SER A 284 4.85 -0.65 18.37
N ILE A 285 4.43 -1.90 18.56
CA ILE A 285 4.55 -3.00 17.60
C ILE A 285 3.13 -3.37 17.17
N GLN A 286 2.88 -3.34 15.88
CA GLN A 286 1.65 -3.90 15.32
C GLN A 286 1.93 -5.31 14.81
N LEU A 287 1.24 -6.29 15.39
CA LEU A 287 1.30 -7.68 14.96
C LEU A 287 0.49 -7.91 13.68
N SER A 288 0.85 -8.96 12.94
CA SER A 288 0.07 -9.48 11.81
C SER A 288 0.05 -11.00 11.85
N SER A 289 -0.83 -11.63 11.08
CA SER A 289 -0.79 -13.10 10.90
C SER A 289 0.09 -13.53 9.72
N GLN A 290 0.90 -12.62 9.15
CA GLN A 290 1.74 -12.91 8.01
C GLN A 290 3.12 -13.37 8.42
N LYS A 291 3.60 -14.45 7.75
CA LYS A 291 4.98 -14.90 7.85
C LYS A 291 5.75 -14.55 6.58
N VAL A 292 6.96 -14.06 6.76
CA VAL A 292 7.89 -13.75 5.68
C VAL A 292 9.09 -14.68 5.78
N ILE A 293 9.37 -15.39 4.70
CA ILE A 293 10.55 -16.24 4.56
C ILE A 293 11.55 -15.44 3.73
N LEU A 294 12.65 -15.06 4.33
CA LEU A 294 13.76 -14.36 3.68
C LEU A 294 14.85 -15.38 3.36
N LEU A 295 15.31 -15.39 2.13
CA LEU A 295 16.34 -16.32 1.64
C LEU A 295 17.77 -15.87 1.98
N TYR A 296 17.95 -15.10 3.06
CA TYR A 296 19.29 -14.79 3.54
C TYR A 296 19.76 -15.96 4.38
N GLU A 297 20.86 -16.58 3.95
CA GLU A 297 21.64 -17.48 4.78
C GLU A 297 22.11 -16.67 5.99
N ASP A 298 21.83 -17.17 7.18
CA ASP A 298 22.42 -16.66 8.41
C ASP A 298 23.94 -16.91 8.35
N GLU A 299 24.70 -15.97 7.80
CA GLU A 299 26.13 -15.90 8.04
C GLU A 299 26.37 -15.41 9.47
N SER A 300 25.99 -16.22 10.45
CA SER A 300 26.49 -16.11 11.82
C SER A 300 25.95 -17.25 12.69
N ASN A 301 26.39 -18.47 12.38
CA ASN A 301 26.58 -19.51 13.40
C ASN A 301 28.10 -19.67 13.57
N GLU A 302 28.73 -18.78 14.32
CA GLU A 302 29.94 -19.05 15.09
C GLU A 302 29.89 -18.27 16.41
#